data_1a25177d908c6941b4a80fb41a0363b3
#
_entry.id   1a25177d908c6941b4a80fb41a0363b3
#
_cell.length_a   1.000
_cell.length_b   1.000
_cell.length_c   1.000
_cell.angle_alpha   90.00
_cell.angle_beta   90.00
_cell.angle_gamma   90.00
#
_symmetry.space_group_name_H-M   'P 1'
#
loop_
_entity.id
_entity.type
_entity.pdbx_description
1 polymer ?
#
loop_
_entity_poly.entity_id
_entity_poly.type
_entity_poly.pdbx_seq_one_letter_code
_entity_poly.pdbx_strand_id
1 'polypeptide(L)'
;MQNEKLRNVAIIAHVDHGKTTLVDEMLKQGGVYRENQEVVDRVMDSNDLERERGITILAKNTAIRYGDTKINIIDTPGHADFGGEVERILKMVNGVILLVDAAEGPMPQTRFVLSRALELGHRVIVVVNKIDRPDQRIHEVVDEVLELLMDLDATPEQLDSPMLFCSGRNGTASYSPDVPGTDLKPLFDTILEYIPAPEADVDAPFQMLVSAIDYNEYVGRMAIGRIERGTLKQNQEIMVCNYHDPDAAPKKAKAVSMYEFEGLGKNPVTESTAGNIICLSGIGDITIGDTICAPECIEPLPFVKISAPTMEMTFSINDSPYAGREGKFVTSRQLRDRLFRETLKDVSLRVTELEGSTDAFNVAGRGEMSLSILIETMRREGYEFQVSPPRVLYQMIDGKKCEPIERLVCDVPQDYVGAVIEKLGSRKGDLAEMTPIGSRMKLEFLIPARGLFGYRNEFLTDTKGEGIMASVFDSYAPYKGELARRNTGSLVASETGTSITYGLFNAQERGVLFIGAGVDVYEGMVVGQSPKQEDITVNVCKKKQLTNMRASGSDDALRLVPPKQMSLEQCLEFLADDELLEVTPKNLRIRKTILNKELRMK
;
A
#
# COMPACT_ATOMS: atom_id res chain seq x y z
N MET A 1 -10.69 -30.51 18.17
CA MET A 1 -11.82 -30.78 17.24
C MET A 1 -11.81 -29.70 16.16
N GLN A 2 -12.34 -29.97 14.97
CA GLN A 2 -12.47 -28.97 13.93
C GLN A 2 -13.85 -28.29 14.00
N ASN A 3 -13.90 -26.99 13.76
CA ASN A 3 -15.18 -26.27 13.66
C ASN A 3 -15.72 -26.34 12.22
N GLU A 4 -16.43 -27.43 11.92
CA GLU A 4 -16.94 -27.71 10.57
C GLU A 4 -17.88 -26.62 10.01
N LYS A 5 -18.47 -25.80 10.89
CA LYS A 5 -19.37 -24.69 10.51
C LYS A 5 -18.65 -23.40 10.19
N LEU A 6 -17.34 -23.45 10.02
CA LEU A 6 -16.52 -22.27 9.80
C LEU A 6 -15.45 -22.52 8.73
N ARG A 7 -15.23 -21.55 7.86
CA ARG A 7 -14.10 -21.51 6.93
C ARG A 7 -13.49 -20.12 6.95
N ASN A 8 -12.17 -20.05 6.97
CA ASN A 8 -11.44 -18.77 6.90
C ASN A 8 -10.59 -18.80 5.63
N VAL A 9 -10.85 -17.89 4.70
CA VAL A 9 -10.17 -17.80 3.41
C VAL A 9 -9.66 -16.41 3.15
N ALA A 10 -8.49 -16.30 2.53
CA ALA A 10 -7.98 -15.04 2.00
C ALA A 10 -8.14 -15.02 0.48
N ILE A 11 -8.44 -13.86 -0.10
CA ILE A 11 -8.47 -13.69 -1.56
C ILE A 11 -7.22 -12.97 -2.01
N ILE A 12 -6.46 -13.63 -2.88
CA ILE A 12 -5.28 -13.11 -3.55
C ILE A 12 -5.67 -12.80 -4.99
N ALA A 13 -5.54 -11.56 -5.39
CA ALA A 13 -5.86 -11.12 -6.74
C ALA A 13 -4.99 -9.96 -7.16
N HIS A 14 -4.69 -9.88 -8.47
CA HIS A 14 -4.20 -8.64 -9.04
C HIS A 14 -5.35 -7.63 -9.16
N VAL A 15 -4.96 -6.35 -9.26
CA VAL A 15 -5.87 -5.27 -9.57
C VAL A 15 -6.64 -5.58 -10.84
N ASP A 16 -7.89 -5.17 -10.86
CA ASP A 16 -8.80 -5.37 -11.98
C ASP A 16 -9.11 -6.83 -12.37
N HIS A 17 -8.55 -7.85 -11.71
CA HIS A 17 -8.94 -9.26 -11.91
C HIS A 17 -10.38 -9.58 -11.47
N GLY A 18 -11.09 -8.59 -10.92
CA GLY A 18 -12.51 -8.70 -10.59
C GLY A 18 -12.80 -9.22 -9.18
N LYS A 19 -11.84 -9.06 -8.25
CA LYS A 19 -11.98 -9.46 -6.83
C LYS A 19 -13.25 -8.88 -6.19
N THR A 20 -13.42 -7.57 -6.25
CA THR A 20 -14.57 -6.88 -5.67
C THR A 20 -15.88 -7.38 -6.26
N THR A 21 -15.94 -7.52 -7.58
CA THR A 21 -17.15 -8.00 -8.28
C THR A 21 -17.50 -9.43 -7.86
N LEU A 22 -16.49 -10.31 -7.73
CA LEU A 22 -16.72 -11.68 -7.29
C LEU A 22 -17.22 -11.72 -5.83
N VAL A 23 -16.60 -10.96 -4.93
CA VAL A 23 -17.02 -10.91 -3.52
C VAL A 23 -18.42 -10.31 -3.38
N ASP A 24 -18.75 -9.28 -4.14
CA ASP A 24 -20.10 -8.71 -4.15
C ASP A 24 -21.15 -9.75 -4.58
N GLU A 25 -20.86 -10.54 -5.61
CA GLU A 25 -21.76 -11.63 -6.03
C GLU A 25 -21.80 -12.78 -5.01
N MET A 26 -20.68 -13.10 -4.36
CA MET A 26 -20.67 -14.06 -3.25
C MET A 26 -21.55 -13.57 -2.08
N LEU A 27 -21.52 -12.28 -1.76
CA LEU A 27 -22.40 -11.67 -0.73
C LEU A 27 -23.87 -11.73 -1.12
N LYS A 28 -24.21 -11.48 -2.38
CA LYS A 28 -25.59 -11.56 -2.87
C LYS A 28 -26.14 -12.99 -2.81
N GLN A 29 -25.39 -13.96 -3.31
CA GLN A 29 -25.80 -15.37 -3.35
C GLN A 29 -25.65 -16.08 -1.99
N GLY A 30 -24.77 -15.59 -1.12
CA GLY A 30 -24.62 -16.07 0.26
C GLY A 30 -25.72 -15.60 1.23
N GLY A 31 -26.79 -14.95 0.74
CA GLY A 31 -27.97 -14.61 1.54
C GLY A 31 -27.77 -13.49 2.57
N VAL A 32 -26.74 -12.67 2.43
CA VAL A 32 -26.44 -11.55 3.34
C VAL A 32 -27.40 -10.38 3.16
N TYR A 33 -27.94 -10.22 1.94
CA TYR A 33 -28.87 -9.13 1.61
C TYR A 33 -30.34 -9.59 1.65
N ARG A 34 -31.22 -8.72 2.14
CA ARG A 34 -32.68 -8.94 2.05
C ARG A 34 -33.13 -8.69 0.61
N GLU A 35 -34.13 -9.44 0.14
CA GLU A 35 -34.64 -9.43 -1.24
C GLU A 35 -35.01 -8.04 -1.83
N ASN A 36 -35.09 -6.99 -1.03
CA ASN A 36 -35.47 -5.62 -1.44
C ASN A 36 -34.41 -4.56 -1.05
N GLN A 37 -33.18 -4.94 -0.75
CA GLN A 37 -32.12 -3.99 -0.39
C GLN A 37 -31.37 -3.57 -1.66
N GLU A 38 -31.44 -2.29 -2.04
CA GLU A 38 -30.56 -1.73 -3.08
C GLU A 38 -29.10 -1.86 -2.63
N VAL A 39 -28.36 -2.68 -3.34
CA VAL A 39 -26.92 -2.89 -3.10
C VAL A 39 -26.16 -1.89 -3.93
N VAL A 40 -25.38 -1.05 -3.27
CA VAL A 40 -24.42 -0.17 -3.97
C VAL A 40 -23.33 -1.08 -4.56
N ASP A 41 -23.14 -1.04 -5.86
CA ASP A 41 -22.07 -1.80 -6.53
C ASP A 41 -20.68 -1.41 -5.99
N ARG A 42 -19.79 -2.39 -5.87
CA ARG A 42 -18.39 -2.27 -5.41
C ARG A 42 -18.21 -1.91 -3.94
N VAL A 43 -18.86 -2.65 -3.09
CA VAL A 43 -18.90 -2.41 -1.65
C VAL A 43 -17.55 -2.63 -0.96
N MET A 44 -16.67 -3.49 -1.51
CA MET A 44 -15.33 -3.72 -0.96
C MET A 44 -14.35 -2.59 -1.29
N ASP A 45 -14.50 -1.87 -2.40
CA ASP A 45 -13.64 -0.74 -2.77
C ASP A 45 -14.21 0.59 -2.28
N SER A 46 -14.36 0.72 -0.98
CA SER A 46 -14.90 1.94 -0.35
C SER A 46 -13.93 3.13 -0.40
N ASN A 47 -12.67 2.93 -0.78
CA ASN A 47 -11.65 3.96 -0.88
C ASN A 47 -11.37 4.31 -2.35
N ASP A 48 -11.63 5.57 -2.74
CA ASP A 48 -11.37 6.06 -4.10
C ASP A 48 -9.89 5.92 -4.50
N LEU A 49 -8.97 5.97 -3.52
CA LEU A 49 -7.53 5.76 -3.75
C LEU A 49 -7.21 4.31 -4.14
N GLU A 50 -7.88 3.33 -3.55
CA GLU A 50 -7.72 1.92 -3.93
C GLU A 50 -8.16 1.71 -5.38
N ARG A 51 -9.29 2.33 -5.78
CA ARG A 51 -9.81 2.25 -7.15
C ARG A 51 -8.89 2.90 -8.18
N GLU A 52 -8.36 4.10 -7.88
CA GLU A 52 -7.51 4.84 -8.83
C GLU A 52 -6.13 4.24 -8.97
N ARG A 53 -5.55 3.76 -7.87
CA ARG A 53 -4.23 3.11 -7.86
C ARG A 53 -4.29 1.65 -8.23
N GLY A 54 -5.51 1.12 -8.17
CA GLY A 54 -5.77 -0.24 -8.42
C GLY A 54 -5.04 -1.20 -7.47
N ILE A 55 -4.86 -0.85 -6.22
CA ILE A 55 -4.26 -1.69 -5.17
C ILE A 55 -5.17 -1.72 -3.95
N THR A 56 -5.27 -2.87 -3.29
CA THR A 56 -5.82 -2.94 -1.94
C THR A 56 -4.81 -2.36 -0.96
N ILE A 57 -5.20 -1.32 -0.25
CA ILE A 57 -4.35 -0.62 0.73
C ILE A 57 -4.57 -1.21 2.12
N LEU A 58 -5.83 -1.45 2.49
CA LEU A 58 -6.21 -1.98 3.79
C LEU A 58 -6.92 -3.32 3.64
N ALA A 59 -6.52 -4.29 4.46
CA ALA A 59 -7.22 -5.55 4.57
C ALA A 59 -8.65 -5.33 5.05
N LYS A 60 -9.61 -5.97 4.39
CA LYS A 60 -11.02 -5.92 4.77
C LYS A 60 -11.51 -7.31 5.11
N ASN A 61 -12.21 -7.40 6.22
CA ASN A 61 -12.84 -8.63 6.65
C ASN A 61 -14.33 -8.60 6.28
N THR A 62 -14.78 -9.67 5.64
CA THR A 62 -16.19 -9.89 5.35
C THR A 62 -16.57 -11.31 5.69
N ALA A 63 -17.84 -11.61 5.87
CA ALA A 63 -18.29 -12.97 6.10
C ALA A 63 -19.62 -13.21 5.40
N ILE A 64 -19.76 -14.40 4.85
CA ILE A 64 -20.97 -14.88 4.20
C ILE A 64 -21.45 -16.16 4.87
N ARG A 65 -22.73 -16.48 4.74
CA ARG A 65 -23.30 -17.75 5.17
C ARG A 65 -23.69 -18.57 3.96
N TYR A 66 -23.20 -19.79 3.90
CA TYR A 66 -23.61 -20.76 2.90
C TYR A 66 -24.11 -22.02 3.58
N GLY A 67 -25.41 -22.27 3.52
CA GLY A 67 -26.05 -23.26 4.36
C GLY A 67 -25.85 -22.96 5.85
N ASP A 68 -25.34 -23.95 6.59
CA ASP A 68 -25.02 -23.82 8.04
C ASP A 68 -23.60 -23.31 8.29
N THR A 69 -22.78 -23.10 7.25
CA THR A 69 -21.39 -22.71 7.37
C THR A 69 -21.18 -21.22 7.18
N LYS A 70 -20.43 -20.60 8.06
CA LYS A 70 -19.93 -19.24 7.95
C LYS A 70 -18.57 -19.26 7.25
N ILE A 71 -18.44 -18.48 6.19
CA ILE A 71 -17.18 -18.30 5.45
C ILE A 71 -16.68 -16.88 5.71
N ASN A 72 -15.60 -16.76 6.47
CA ASN A 72 -14.89 -15.49 6.63
C ASN A 72 -13.97 -15.30 5.43
N ILE A 73 -14.05 -14.15 4.79
CA ILE A 73 -13.25 -13.78 3.62
C ILE A 73 -12.42 -12.56 4.01
N ILE A 74 -11.10 -12.68 3.88
CA ILE A 74 -10.18 -11.58 4.14
C ILE A 74 -9.57 -11.14 2.81
N ASP A 75 -9.71 -9.86 2.53
CA ASP A 75 -9.05 -9.23 1.40
C ASP A 75 -7.58 -8.96 1.72
N THR A 76 -6.66 -9.43 0.87
CA THR A 76 -5.22 -9.24 1.07
C THR A 76 -4.69 -8.09 0.21
N PRO A 77 -3.86 -7.19 0.78
CA PRO A 77 -3.09 -6.26 -0.03
C PRO A 77 -2.20 -7.01 -1.02
N GLY A 78 -2.23 -6.62 -2.30
CA GLY A 78 -1.43 -7.27 -3.34
C GLY A 78 0.00 -6.75 -3.45
N HIS A 79 0.34 -5.67 -2.75
CA HIS A 79 1.61 -4.98 -2.90
C HIS A 79 2.64 -5.42 -1.85
N ALA A 80 3.89 -5.63 -2.30
CA ALA A 80 4.99 -6.10 -1.45
C ALA A 80 5.31 -5.18 -0.26
N ASP A 81 5.06 -3.87 -0.37
CA ASP A 81 5.26 -2.90 0.72
C ASP A 81 4.39 -3.22 1.95
N PHE A 82 3.31 -3.99 1.77
CA PHE A 82 2.42 -4.46 2.83
C PHE A 82 2.73 -5.90 3.29
N GLY A 83 3.93 -6.42 2.99
CA GLY A 83 4.31 -7.81 3.27
C GLY A 83 4.05 -8.29 4.70
N GLY A 84 4.29 -7.44 5.68
CA GLY A 84 3.98 -7.76 7.09
C GLY A 84 2.48 -7.86 7.39
N GLU A 85 1.63 -7.16 6.65
CA GLU A 85 0.17 -7.27 6.77
C GLU A 85 -0.31 -8.55 6.11
N VAL A 86 0.20 -8.86 4.93
CA VAL A 86 -0.08 -10.10 4.21
C VAL A 86 0.21 -11.31 5.09
N GLU A 87 1.38 -11.37 5.73
CA GLU A 87 1.75 -12.50 6.60
C GLU A 87 0.80 -12.65 7.80
N ARG A 88 0.41 -11.54 8.43
CA ARG A 88 -0.54 -11.56 9.55
C ARG A 88 -1.93 -12.03 9.12
N ILE A 89 -2.37 -11.62 7.92
CA ILE A 89 -3.65 -12.06 7.36
C ILE A 89 -3.60 -13.56 7.07
N LEU A 90 -2.55 -14.02 6.40
CA LEU A 90 -2.39 -15.43 6.06
C LEU A 90 -2.38 -16.32 7.30
N LYS A 91 -1.89 -15.86 8.44
CA LYS A 91 -1.97 -16.61 9.72
C LYS A 91 -3.38 -16.74 10.29
N MET A 92 -4.32 -15.89 9.88
CA MET A 92 -5.73 -15.97 10.34
C MET A 92 -6.58 -16.92 9.50
N VAL A 93 -6.13 -17.33 8.32
CA VAL A 93 -6.90 -18.14 7.38
C VAL A 93 -6.43 -19.59 7.32
N ASN A 94 -7.23 -20.44 6.72
CA ASN A 94 -6.95 -21.87 6.54
C ASN A 94 -6.69 -22.24 5.08
N GLY A 95 -6.91 -21.30 4.16
CA GLY A 95 -6.61 -21.46 2.74
C GLY A 95 -6.80 -20.16 1.99
N VAL A 96 -6.42 -20.16 0.73
CA VAL A 96 -6.44 -18.99 -0.13
C VAL A 96 -7.18 -19.25 -1.45
N ILE A 97 -7.80 -18.22 -1.96
CA ILE A 97 -8.41 -18.19 -3.30
C ILE A 97 -7.50 -17.31 -4.17
N LEU A 98 -6.88 -17.91 -5.17
CA LEU A 98 -6.09 -17.21 -6.18
C LEU A 98 -7.01 -16.84 -7.35
N LEU A 99 -7.29 -15.55 -7.51
CA LEU A 99 -8.13 -15.04 -8.59
C LEU A 99 -7.26 -14.52 -9.74
N VAL A 100 -7.47 -15.05 -10.94
CA VAL A 100 -6.72 -14.74 -12.16
C VAL A 100 -7.67 -14.35 -13.28
N ASP A 101 -7.35 -13.28 -14.01
CA ASP A 101 -8.11 -12.87 -15.20
C ASP A 101 -7.86 -13.83 -16.37
N ALA A 102 -8.94 -14.27 -17.03
CA ALA A 102 -8.87 -15.23 -18.13
C ALA A 102 -8.15 -14.70 -19.41
N ALA A 103 -7.95 -13.39 -19.53
CA ALA A 103 -7.25 -12.78 -20.66
C ALA A 103 -5.81 -12.37 -20.28
N GLU A 104 -5.61 -11.84 -19.08
CA GLU A 104 -4.32 -11.29 -18.63
C GLU A 104 -3.38 -12.37 -18.06
N GLY A 105 -3.95 -13.38 -17.39
CA GLY A 105 -3.19 -14.42 -16.71
C GLY A 105 -2.67 -14.00 -15.34
N PRO A 106 -1.77 -14.80 -14.71
CA PRO A 106 -1.21 -14.50 -13.41
C PRO A 106 -0.23 -13.33 -13.52
N MET A 107 -0.49 -12.29 -12.74
CA MET A 107 0.30 -11.06 -12.75
C MET A 107 1.40 -11.08 -11.66
N PRO A 108 2.48 -10.33 -11.89
CA PRO A 108 3.65 -10.32 -11.01
C PRO A 108 3.37 -10.07 -9.52
N GLN A 109 2.43 -9.19 -9.21
CA GLN A 109 2.14 -8.82 -7.82
C GLN A 109 1.51 -9.96 -7.00
N THR A 110 0.75 -10.84 -7.65
CA THR A 110 0.16 -12.02 -7.00
C THR A 110 1.21 -13.04 -6.60
N ARG A 111 2.35 -13.07 -7.31
CA ARG A 111 3.47 -14.00 -7.05
C ARG A 111 4.00 -13.90 -5.62
N PHE A 112 4.20 -12.67 -5.13
CA PHE A 112 4.70 -12.44 -3.76
C PHE A 112 3.75 -12.99 -2.69
N VAL A 113 2.46 -12.66 -2.78
CA VAL A 113 1.45 -13.08 -1.80
C VAL A 113 1.23 -14.59 -1.87
N LEU A 114 1.20 -15.15 -3.09
CA LEU A 114 1.05 -16.58 -3.32
C LEU A 114 2.24 -17.36 -2.75
N SER A 115 3.50 -16.90 -2.98
CA SER A 115 4.70 -17.52 -2.40
C SER A 115 4.58 -17.63 -0.88
N ARG A 116 4.15 -16.56 -0.21
CA ARG A 116 3.96 -16.58 1.25
C ARG A 116 2.86 -17.53 1.70
N ALA A 117 1.77 -17.64 0.94
CA ALA A 117 0.70 -18.58 1.23
C ALA A 117 1.17 -20.05 1.09
N LEU A 118 1.96 -20.35 0.04
CA LEU A 118 2.52 -21.68 -0.20
C LEU A 118 3.55 -22.07 0.89
N GLU A 119 4.44 -21.14 1.28
CA GLU A 119 5.42 -21.33 2.37
C GLU A 119 4.74 -21.65 3.71
N LEU A 120 3.57 -21.05 3.98
CA LEU A 120 2.76 -21.34 5.18
C LEU A 120 1.96 -22.65 5.07
N GLY A 121 2.04 -23.36 3.95
CA GLY A 121 1.35 -24.63 3.73
C GLY A 121 -0.15 -24.49 3.46
N HIS A 122 -0.63 -23.31 3.06
CA HIS A 122 -2.04 -23.10 2.76
C HIS A 122 -2.49 -23.87 1.52
N ARG A 123 -3.72 -24.36 1.54
CA ARG A 123 -4.40 -24.89 0.37
C ARG A 123 -4.85 -23.73 -0.52
N VAL A 124 -4.70 -23.90 -1.83
CA VAL A 124 -5.01 -22.90 -2.83
C VAL A 124 -6.20 -23.36 -3.68
N ILE A 125 -7.20 -22.51 -3.87
CA ILE A 125 -8.23 -22.68 -4.89
C ILE A 125 -7.94 -21.67 -5.99
N VAL A 126 -7.75 -22.12 -7.21
CA VAL A 126 -7.54 -21.25 -8.37
C VAL A 126 -8.87 -20.90 -9.00
N VAL A 127 -9.13 -19.61 -9.19
CA VAL A 127 -10.34 -19.11 -9.84
C VAL A 127 -9.95 -18.29 -11.06
N VAL A 128 -10.15 -18.84 -12.25
CA VAL A 128 -9.99 -18.14 -13.54
C VAL A 128 -11.26 -17.34 -13.79
N ASN A 129 -11.17 -16.02 -13.63
CA ASN A 129 -12.31 -15.09 -13.71
C ASN A 129 -12.40 -14.39 -15.05
N LYS A 130 -13.56 -13.79 -15.33
CA LYS A 130 -13.89 -13.06 -16.56
C LYS A 130 -13.85 -13.95 -17.82
N ILE A 131 -14.27 -15.19 -17.68
CA ILE A 131 -14.40 -16.13 -18.81
C ILE A 131 -15.42 -15.67 -19.88
N ASP A 132 -16.24 -14.67 -19.54
CA ASP A 132 -17.19 -14.01 -20.45
C ASP A 132 -16.54 -12.99 -21.40
N ARG A 133 -15.25 -12.69 -21.25
CA ARG A 133 -14.53 -11.77 -22.14
C ARG A 133 -14.30 -12.41 -23.52
N PRO A 134 -14.43 -11.63 -24.62
CA PRO A 134 -14.20 -12.16 -25.98
C PRO A 134 -12.72 -12.45 -26.27
N ASP A 135 -11.80 -11.85 -25.53
CA ASP A 135 -10.33 -11.98 -25.65
C ASP A 135 -9.74 -12.98 -24.65
N GLN A 136 -10.58 -13.80 -24.02
CA GLN A 136 -10.13 -14.82 -23.05
C GLN A 136 -9.24 -15.88 -23.73
N ARG A 137 -8.23 -16.37 -22.98
CA ARG A 137 -7.28 -17.42 -23.36
C ARG A 137 -7.12 -18.45 -22.24
N ILE A 138 -8.24 -19.00 -21.80
CA ILE A 138 -8.37 -19.80 -20.58
C ILE A 138 -7.33 -20.92 -20.48
N HIS A 139 -7.12 -21.70 -21.56
CA HIS A 139 -6.19 -22.83 -21.55
C HIS A 139 -4.75 -22.37 -21.30
N GLU A 140 -4.32 -21.30 -21.96
CA GLU A 140 -2.99 -20.72 -21.76
C GLU A 140 -2.83 -20.18 -20.33
N VAL A 141 -3.86 -19.53 -19.80
CA VAL A 141 -3.85 -19.01 -18.42
C VAL A 141 -3.76 -20.14 -17.39
N VAL A 142 -4.41 -21.27 -17.63
CA VAL A 142 -4.28 -22.46 -16.77
C VAL A 142 -2.84 -22.97 -16.74
N ASP A 143 -2.21 -23.07 -17.93
CA ASP A 143 -0.80 -23.49 -18.04
C ASP A 143 0.12 -22.49 -17.33
N GLU A 144 -0.08 -21.18 -17.52
CA GLU A 144 0.68 -20.12 -16.83
C GLU A 144 0.54 -20.18 -15.31
N VAL A 145 -0.65 -20.50 -14.79
CA VAL A 145 -0.86 -20.66 -13.34
C VAL A 145 -0.13 -21.90 -12.81
N LEU A 146 -0.15 -23.00 -13.55
CA LEU A 146 0.60 -24.20 -13.18
C LEU A 146 2.11 -23.96 -13.20
N GLU A 147 2.61 -23.27 -14.21
CA GLU A 147 4.02 -22.83 -14.26
C GLU A 147 4.37 -21.93 -13.08
N LEU A 148 3.50 -20.98 -12.73
CA LEU A 148 3.70 -20.11 -11.56
C LEU A 148 3.78 -20.92 -10.26
N LEU A 149 2.90 -21.90 -10.06
CA LEU A 149 2.93 -22.75 -8.87
C LEU A 149 4.22 -23.58 -8.80
N MET A 150 4.67 -24.14 -9.95
CA MET A 150 5.94 -24.88 -10.03
C MET A 150 7.14 -23.96 -9.76
N ASP A 151 7.16 -22.77 -10.29
CA ASP A 151 8.21 -21.77 -10.06
C ASP A 151 8.31 -21.31 -8.60
N LEU A 152 7.21 -21.43 -7.85
CA LEU A 152 7.14 -21.10 -6.43
C LEU A 152 7.37 -22.31 -5.52
N ASP A 153 7.91 -23.41 -6.05
CA ASP A 153 8.19 -24.65 -5.32
C ASP A 153 6.95 -25.22 -4.58
N ALA A 154 5.77 -25.14 -5.21
CA ALA A 154 4.55 -25.67 -4.65
C ALA A 154 4.65 -27.18 -4.44
N THR A 155 4.10 -27.68 -3.33
CA THR A 155 4.05 -29.14 -3.05
C THR A 155 3.15 -29.86 -4.04
N PRO A 156 3.27 -31.20 -4.22
CA PRO A 156 2.38 -31.95 -5.10
C PRO A 156 0.90 -31.75 -4.78
N GLU A 157 0.53 -31.62 -3.49
CA GLU A 157 -0.84 -31.35 -3.06
C GLU A 157 -1.30 -29.93 -3.45
N GLN A 158 -0.38 -28.95 -3.47
CA GLN A 158 -0.67 -27.59 -3.91
C GLN A 158 -0.73 -27.47 -5.43
N LEU A 159 0.04 -28.30 -6.17
CA LEU A 159 -0.06 -28.38 -7.62
C LEU A 159 -1.38 -29.01 -8.09
N ASP A 160 -1.96 -29.92 -7.29
CA ASP A 160 -3.29 -30.52 -7.52
C ASP A 160 -4.45 -29.64 -7.02
N SER A 161 -4.24 -28.33 -6.96
CA SER A 161 -5.22 -27.34 -6.52
C SER A 161 -6.44 -27.33 -7.45
N PRO A 162 -7.68 -27.30 -6.91
CA PRO A 162 -8.89 -27.23 -7.73
C PRO A 162 -8.92 -25.91 -8.50
N MET A 163 -9.27 -25.99 -9.79
CA MET A 163 -9.45 -24.85 -10.68
C MET A 163 -10.93 -24.65 -11.02
N LEU A 164 -11.39 -23.44 -10.88
CA LEU A 164 -12.75 -23.01 -11.18
C LEU A 164 -12.74 -21.91 -12.24
N PHE A 165 -13.76 -21.91 -13.07
CA PHE A 165 -13.95 -20.96 -14.15
C PHE A 165 -15.15 -20.09 -13.86
N CYS A 166 -14.91 -18.77 -13.63
CA CYS A 166 -15.92 -17.87 -13.10
C CYS A 166 -16.14 -16.67 -14.02
N SER A 167 -17.39 -16.18 -14.01
CA SER A 167 -17.71 -14.81 -14.41
C SER A 167 -18.27 -14.07 -13.19
N GLY A 168 -17.40 -13.31 -12.52
CA GLY A 168 -17.83 -12.48 -11.39
C GLY A 168 -18.92 -11.49 -11.76
N ARG A 169 -18.93 -10.99 -13.00
CA ARG A 169 -19.94 -10.08 -13.51
C ARG A 169 -21.32 -10.74 -13.61
N ASN A 170 -21.36 -12.00 -14.04
CA ASN A 170 -22.61 -12.76 -14.23
C ASN A 170 -22.97 -13.57 -12.97
N GLY A 171 -22.11 -13.59 -11.96
CA GLY A 171 -22.33 -14.35 -10.72
C GLY A 171 -22.34 -15.86 -10.94
N THR A 172 -21.47 -16.38 -11.84
CA THR A 172 -21.46 -17.80 -12.22
C THR A 172 -20.10 -18.44 -12.04
N ALA A 173 -20.07 -19.73 -11.70
CA ALA A 173 -18.88 -20.56 -11.58
C ALA A 173 -19.12 -21.94 -12.17
N SER A 174 -18.07 -22.56 -12.71
CA SER A 174 -18.07 -23.91 -13.28
C SER A 174 -16.76 -24.65 -12.98
N TYR A 175 -16.82 -25.97 -12.97
CA TYR A 175 -15.63 -26.84 -12.88
C TYR A 175 -14.95 -27.06 -14.26
N SER A 176 -15.57 -26.64 -15.35
CA SER A 176 -15.02 -26.78 -16.70
C SER A 176 -15.20 -25.48 -17.47
N PRO A 177 -14.20 -25.07 -18.29
CA PRO A 177 -14.31 -23.88 -19.12
C PRO A 177 -15.39 -24.00 -20.21
N ASP A 178 -15.70 -25.24 -20.63
CA ASP A 178 -16.64 -25.52 -21.71
C ASP A 178 -18.10 -25.61 -21.26
N VAL A 179 -18.33 -25.64 -19.94
CA VAL A 179 -19.68 -25.76 -19.37
C VAL A 179 -20.07 -24.46 -18.68
N PRO A 180 -21.07 -23.72 -19.17
CA PRO A 180 -21.53 -22.50 -18.54
C PRO A 180 -22.02 -22.74 -17.12
N GLY A 181 -21.54 -21.95 -16.17
CA GLY A 181 -22.07 -21.93 -14.80
C GLY A 181 -23.44 -21.23 -14.73
N THR A 182 -24.22 -21.55 -13.72
CA THR A 182 -25.52 -20.93 -13.45
C THR A 182 -25.50 -20.02 -12.23
N ASP A 183 -24.66 -20.33 -11.26
CA ASP A 183 -24.50 -19.64 -9.99
C ASP A 183 -23.08 -19.85 -9.43
N LEU A 184 -22.78 -19.31 -8.24
CA LEU A 184 -21.49 -19.48 -7.55
C LEU A 184 -21.44 -20.73 -6.65
N LYS A 185 -22.46 -21.60 -6.71
CA LYS A 185 -22.49 -22.84 -5.91
C LYS A 185 -21.21 -23.68 -6.06
N PRO A 186 -20.65 -23.92 -7.28
CA PRO A 186 -19.40 -24.67 -7.42
C PRO A 186 -18.25 -24.07 -6.61
N LEU A 187 -18.16 -22.74 -6.51
CA LEU A 187 -17.13 -22.07 -5.71
C LEU A 187 -17.34 -22.29 -4.21
N PHE A 188 -18.57 -22.15 -3.72
CA PHE A 188 -18.89 -22.38 -2.31
C PHE A 188 -18.65 -23.84 -1.92
N ASP A 189 -19.11 -24.79 -2.72
CA ASP A 189 -18.92 -26.22 -2.48
C ASP A 189 -17.43 -26.57 -2.42
N THR A 190 -16.61 -26.03 -3.36
CA THR A 190 -15.16 -26.24 -3.36
C THR A 190 -14.49 -25.64 -2.12
N ILE A 191 -14.92 -24.46 -1.65
CA ILE A 191 -14.40 -23.87 -0.41
C ILE A 191 -14.69 -24.80 0.78
N LEU A 192 -15.90 -25.36 0.87
CA LEU A 192 -16.27 -26.24 1.97
C LEU A 192 -15.55 -27.60 1.94
N GLU A 193 -15.33 -28.15 0.75
CA GLU A 193 -14.70 -29.45 0.56
C GLU A 193 -13.18 -29.40 0.66
N TYR A 194 -12.56 -28.36 0.08
CA TYR A 194 -11.12 -28.31 -0.09
C TYR A 194 -10.39 -27.53 1.02
N ILE A 195 -10.97 -26.41 1.49
CA ILE A 195 -10.35 -25.65 2.57
C ILE A 195 -10.65 -26.30 3.92
N PRO A 196 -9.64 -26.65 4.74
CA PRO A 196 -9.88 -27.27 6.02
C PRO A 196 -10.60 -26.34 7.00
N ALA A 197 -11.48 -26.90 7.81
CA ALA A 197 -12.07 -26.18 8.93
C ALA A 197 -10.99 -25.82 9.96
N PRO A 198 -11.09 -24.66 10.63
CA PRO A 198 -10.13 -24.28 11.65
C PRO A 198 -10.15 -25.27 12.81
N GLU A 199 -8.98 -25.55 13.37
CA GLU A 199 -8.89 -26.27 14.62
C GLU A 199 -9.57 -25.47 15.73
N ALA A 200 -10.40 -26.12 16.52
CA ALA A 200 -11.17 -25.48 17.56
C ALA A 200 -11.16 -26.35 18.83
N ASP A 201 -10.39 -25.94 19.81
CA ASP A 201 -10.50 -26.44 21.18
C ASP A 201 -11.30 -25.42 22.00
N VAL A 202 -12.61 -25.62 22.04
CA VAL A 202 -13.56 -24.70 22.68
C VAL A 202 -13.53 -24.78 24.20
N ASP A 203 -13.04 -25.86 24.76
CA ASP A 203 -12.97 -26.13 26.21
C ASP A 203 -11.65 -25.61 26.82
N ALA A 204 -10.66 -25.31 26.00
CA ALA A 204 -9.39 -24.74 26.47
C ALA A 204 -9.54 -23.31 26.98
N PRO A 205 -8.61 -22.81 27.80
CA PRO A 205 -8.55 -21.40 28.17
C PRO A 205 -8.46 -20.51 26.94
N PHE A 206 -9.22 -19.41 26.93
CA PHE A 206 -9.28 -18.47 25.81
C PHE A 206 -7.92 -17.89 25.41
N GLN A 207 -7.65 -17.84 24.12
CA GLN A 207 -6.46 -17.22 23.54
C GLN A 207 -6.75 -16.68 22.13
N MET A 208 -6.30 -15.45 21.86
CA MET A 208 -6.46 -14.77 20.58
C MET A 208 -5.24 -13.92 20.28
N LEU A 209 -4.69 -14.02 19.07
CA LEU A 209 -3.64 -13.12 18.57
C LEU A 209 -4.27 -11.91 17.88
N VAL A 210 -3.81 -10.71 18.23
CA VAL A 210 -4.22 -9.47 17.57
C VAL A 210 -3.44 -9.31 16.26
N SER A 211 -4.12 -9.52 15.15
CA SER A 211 -3.53 -9.47 13.80
C SER A 211 -3.76 -8.15 13.09
N ALA A 212 -4.84 -7.44 13.42
CA ALA A 212 -5.15 -6.12 12.88
C ALA A 212 -5.80 -5.24 13.94
N ILE A 213 -5.80 -3.93 13.71
CA ILE A 213 -6.47 -2.95 14.56
C ILE A 213 -7.42 -2.14 13.69
N ASP A 214 -8.60 -1.88 14.21
CA ASP A 214 -9.52 -0.90 13.70
C ASP A 214 -9.76 0.20 14.74
N TYR A 215 -10.26 1.34 14.31
CA TYR A 215 -10.54 2.46 15.18
C TYR A 215 -11.92 3.03 14.93
N ASN A 216 -12.65 3.22 16.01
CA ASN A 216 -13.95 3.88 15.99
C ASN A 216 -13.95 5.03 17.00
N GLU A 217 -14.49 6.18 16.60
CA GLU A 217 -14.48 7.40 17.45
C GLU A 217 -15.25 7.22 18.77
N TYR A 218 -16.20 6.30 18.84
CA TYR A 218 -17.03 6.06 20.03
C TYR A 218 -16.47 5.00 20.98
N VAL A 219 -15.83 3.96 20.43
CA VAL A 219 -15.32 2.82 21.25
C VAL A 219 -13.81 2.74 21.29
N GLY A 220 -13.11 3.62 20.58
CA GLY A 220 -11.66 3.65 20.52
C GLY A 220 -11.05 2.56 19.64
N ARG A 221 -9.85 2.08 20.00
CA ARG A 221 -9.18 0.98 19.31
C ARG A 221 -9.93 -0.33 19.49
N MET A 222 -10.00 -1.09 18.42
CA MET A 222 -10.60 -2.42 18.39
C MET A 222 -9.58 -3.42 17.85
N ALA A 223 -9.36 -4.51 18.60
CA ALA A 223 -8.51 -5.62 18.18
C ALA A 223 -9.25 -6.56 17.24
N ILE A 224 -8.64 -6.91 16.12
CA ILE A 224 -9.14 -7.91 15.19
C ILE A 224 -8.18 -9.09 15.17
N GLY A 225 -8.70 -10.30 15.31
CA GLY A 225 -7.91 -11.52 15.27
C GLY A 225 -8.75 -12.78 15.28
N ARG A 226 -8.09 -13.91 15.04
CA ARG A 226 -8.70 -15.23 15.15
C ARG A 226 -8.59 -15.71 16.60
N ILE A 227 -9.66 -16.29 17.12
CA ILE A 227 -9.62 -17.03 18.37
C ILE A 227 -8.91 -18.36 18.10
N GLU A 228 -7.75 -18.57 18.70
CA GLU A 228 -6.95 -19.78 18.49
C GLU A 228 -7.51 -20.95 19.33
N ARG A 229 -7.94 -20.66 20.54
CA ARG A 229 -8.57 -21.65 21.44
C ARG A 229 -9.54 -20.99 22.41
N GLY A 230 -10.42 -21.80 22.97
CA GLY A 230 -11.36 -21.40 23.99
C GLY A 230 -12.59 -20.65 23.47
N THR A 231 -13.30 -20.07 24.40
CA THR A 231 -14.51 -19.28 24.18
C THR A 231 -14.39 -17.97 24.92
N LEU A 232 -14.72 -16.86 24.25
CA LEU A 232 -14.78 -15.53 24.86
C LEU A 232 -16.22 -15.10 25.04
N LYS A 233 -16.52 -14.57 26.24
CA LYS A 233 -17.84 -13.99 26.57
C LYS A 233 -17.72 -12.47 26.77
N GLN A 234 -18.77 -11.77 26.43
CA GLN A 234 -18.87 -10.33 26.70
C GLN A 234 -18.70 -10.03 28.20
N ASN A 235 -17.98 -8.96 28.50
CA ASN A 235 -17.63 -8.55 29.86
C ASN A 235 -16.69 -9.50 30.63
N GLN A 236 -16.12 -10.52 29.97
CA GLN A 236 -15.12 -11.40 30.60
C GLN A 236 -13.82 -10.63 30.90
N GLU A 237 -13.20 -10.96 32.03
CA GLU A 237 -11.84 -10.50 32.35
C GLU A 237 -10.83 -11.21 31.43
N ILE A 238 -9.87 -10.45 30.95
CA ILE A 238 -8.83 -10.93 30.04
C ILE A 238 -7.48 -10.35 30.43
N MET A 239 -6.41 -11.02 30.02
CA MET A 239 -5.04 -10.56 30.18
C MET A 239 -4.42 -10.32 28.82
N VAL A 240 -3.64 -9.26 28.68
CA VAL A 240 -2.91 -8.89 27.47
C VAL A 240 -1.42 -9.07 27.72
N CYS A 241 -0.76 -9.84 26.88
CA CYS A 241 0.69 -10.09 26.91
C CYS A 241 1.27 -10.01 25.51
N ASN A 242 2.60 -9.93 25.39
CA ASN A 242 3.27 -9.83 24.12
C ASN A 242 4.47 -10.77 24.05
N TYR A 243 4.60 -11.51 22.95
CA TYR A 243 5.67 -12.49 22.74
C TYR A 243 7.08 -11.86 22.74
N HIS A 244 7.22 -10.66 22.21
CA HIS A 244 8.51 -9.95 22.10
C HIS A 244 8.86 -9.13 23.35
N ASP A 245 7.98 -9.10 24.33
CA ASP A 245 8.21 -8.42 25.62
C ASP A 245 7.79 -9.36 26.79
N PRO A 246 8.50 -10.49 26.95
CA PRO A 246 8.13 -11.51 27.93
C PRO A 246 8.32 -11.06 29.37
N ASP A 247 9.13 -10.03 29.62
CA ASP A 247 9.41 -9.48 30.96
C ASP A 247 8.36 -8.45 31.38
N ALA A 248 7.53 -7.95 30.45
CA ALA A 248 6.45 -7.02 30.76
C ALA A 248 5.34 -7.72 31.54
N ALA A 249 4.88 -7.09 32.61
CA ALA A 249 3.75 -7.62 33.37
C ALA A 249 2.49 -7.65 32.50
N PRO A 250 1.76 -8.79 32.41
CA PRO A 250 0.53 -8.87 31.68
C PRO A 250 -0.49 -7.83 32.15
N LYS A 251 -1.14 -7.15 31.22
CA LYS A 251 -2.11 -6.11 31.52
C LYS A 251 -3.50 -6.70 31.67
N LYS A 252 -4.17 -6.36 32.77
CA LYS A 252 -5.57 -6.76 32.99
C LYS A 252 -6.49 -5.84 32.18
N ALA A 253 -7.44 -6.44 31.46
CA ALA A 253 -8.43 -5.74 30.69
C ALA A 253 -9.79 -6.48 30.75
N LYS A 254 -10.78 -5.95 30.04
CA LYS A 254 -12.12 -6.52 29.97
C LYS A 254 -12.64 -6.49 28.53
N ALA A 255 -13.23 -7.58 28.06
CA ALA A 255 -13.88 -7.70 26.77
C ALA A 255 -15.22 -6.95 26.77
N VAL A 256 -15.22 -5.62 26.58
CA VAL A 256 -16.42 -4.77 26.77
C VAL A 256 -17.45 -5.06 25.67
N SER A 257 -17.04 -5.00 24.43
CA SER A 257 -17.90 -5.30 23.28
C SER A 257 -17.17 -6.19 22.29
N MET A 258 -17.89 -7.16 21.79
CA MET A 258 -17.40 -8.12 20.80
C MET A 258 -18.30 -8.04 19.57
N TYR A 259 -17.68 -8.17 18.43
CA TYR A 259 -18.36 -8.14 17.14
C TYR A 259 -17.85 -9.28 16.27
N GLU A 260 -18.76 -9.90 15.54
CA GLU A 260 -18.43 -10.79 14.43
C GLU A 260 -18.72 -10.10 13.11
N PHE A 261 -17.94 -10.46 12.08
CA PHE A 261 -18.21 -9.97 10.73
C PHE A 261 -19.39 -10.71 10.13
N GLU A 262 -20.29 -9.96 9.49
CA GLU A 262 -21.41 -10.49 8.72
C GLU A 262 -21.69 -9.52 7.55
N GLY A 263 -21.54 -10.03 6.33
CA GLY A 263 -21.43 -9.16 5.19
C GLY A 263 -20.25 -8.20 5.36
N LEU A 264 -20.50 -6.93 5.16
CA LEU A 264 -19.52 -5.84 5.35
C LEU A 264 -19.63 -5.18 6.72
N GLY A 265 -20.60 -5.60 7.50
CA GLY A 265 -20.89 -5.06 8.83
C GLY A 265 -20.20 -5.85 9.94
N LYS A 266 -20.32 -5.29 11.14
CA LYS A 266 -19.91 -5.89 12.39
C LYS A 266 -21.15 -6.05 13.27
N ASN A 267 -21.54 -7.29 13.55
CA ASN A 267 -22.68 -7.59 14.39
C ASN A 267 -22.23 -7.81 15.83
N PRO A 268 -22.83 -7.15 16.83
CA PRO A 268 -22.50 -7.40 18.22
C PRO A 268 -22.90 -8.82 18.62
N VAL A 269 -21.99 -9.49 19.34
CA VAL A 269 -22.20 -10.84 19.86
C VAL A 269 -21.86 -10.89 21.34
N THR A 270 -22.52 -11.79 22.06
CA THR A 270 -22.28 -11.98 23.49
C THR A 270 -21.25 -13.07 23.78
N GLU A 271 -21.01 -13.95 22.82
CA GLU A 271 -20.07 -15.06 22.92
C GLU A 271 -19.52 -15.40 21.54
N SER A 272 -18.24 -15.80 21.46
CA SER A 272 -17.61 -16.33 20.25
C SER A 272 -16.57 -17.39 20.60
N THR A 273 -16.37 -18.37 19.71
CA THR A 273 -15.58 -19.58 19.96
C THR A 273 -14.36 -19.70 19.07
N ALA A 274 -13.45 -20.60 19.43
CA ALA A 274 -12.24 -20.92 18.69
C ALA A 274 -12.47 -21.13 17.19
N GLY A 275 -11.54 -20.65 16.40
CA GLY A 275 -11.55 -20.66 14.94
C GLY A 275 -12.18 -19.41 14.31
N ASN A 276 -13.04 -18.65 15.01
CA ASN A 276 -13.71 -17.49 14.45
C ASN A 276 -12.83 -16.23 14.50
N ILE A 277 -13.05 -15.33 13.56
CA ILE A 277 -12.41 -14.01 13.49
C ILE A 277 -13.36 -12.99 14.10
N ILE A 278 -12.89 -12.31 15.13
CA ILE A 278 -13.70 -11.34 15.88
C ILE A 278 -13.03 -9.97 15.94
N CYS A 279 -13.85 -8.97 16.26
CA CYS A 279 -13.42 -7.63 16.57
C CYS A 279 -13.79 -7.33 18.05
N LEU A 280 -12.80 -6.97 18.86
CA LEU A 280 -12.92 -6.78 20.30
C LEU A 280 -12.57 -5.35 20.72
N SER A 281 -13.42 -4.72 21.55
CA SER A 281 -13.16 -3.42 22.15
C SER A 281 -13.00 -3.50 23.67
N GLY A 282 -12.50 -2.41 24.27
CA GLY A 282 -12.31 -2.29 25.72
C GLY A 282 -10.86 -2.32 26.17
N ILE A 283 -9.90 -2.33 25.23
CA ILE A 283 -8.47 -2.34 25.50
C ILE A 283 -7.85 -1.12 24.81
N GLY A 284 -7.65 -0.02 25.57
CA GLY A 284 -7.29 1.28 24.99
C GLY A 284 -5.92 1.35 24.30
N ASP A 285 -4.95 0.60 24.81
CA ASP A 285 -3.56 0.58 24.35
C ASP A 285 -3.16 -0.72 23.63
N ILE A 286 -4.15 -1.46 23.09
CA ILE A 286 -3.91 -2.68 22.33
C ILE A 286 -3.08 -2.41 21.08
N THR A 287 -2.13 -3.29 20.78
CA THR A 287 -1.30 -3.23 19.59
C THR A 287 -1.36 -4.54 18.79
N ILE A 288 -0.95 -4.47 17.53
CA ILE A 288 -0.83 -5.67 16.70
C ILE A 288 0.30 -6.54 17.27
N GLY A 289 0.03 -7.86 17.38
CA GLY A 289 0.94 -8.83 17.95
C GLY A 289 0.75 -9.07 19.45
N ASP A 290 -0.09 -8.28 20.11
CA ASP A 290 -0.52 -8.63 21.46
C ASP A 290 -1.34 -9.91 21.43
N THR A 291 -1.19 -10.70 22.47
CA THR A 291 -2.01 -11.90 22.70
C THR A 291 -2.98 -11.62 23.84
N ILE A 292 -4.24 -11.86 23.60
CA ILE A 292 -5.30 -11.76 24.58
C ILE A 292 -5.59 -13.14 25.14
N CYS A 293 -5.43 -13.32 26.43
CA CYS A 293 -5.54 -14.60 27.12
C CYS A 293 -6.59 -14.59 28.23
N ALA A 294 -7.05 -15.77 28.59
CA ALA A 294 -7.75 -15.97 29.86
C ALA A 294 -6.80 -15.77 31.04
N PRO A 295 -7.27 -15.22 32.20
CA PRO A 295 -6.42 -14.94 33.36
C PRO A 295 -5.70 -16.16 33.94
N GLU A 296 -6.29 -17.34 33.79
CA GLU A 296 -5.76 -18.62 34.27
C GLU A 296 -4.66 -19.21 33.41
N CYS A 297 -4.48 -18.73 32.16
CA CYS A 297 -3.51 -19.26 31.22
C CYS A 297 -2.95 -18.16 30.30
N ILE A 298 -1.87 -17.53 30.76
CA ILE A 298 -1.23 -16.43 30.04
C ILE A 298 -0.07 -16.99 29.23
N GLU A 299 -0.28 -17.15 27.91
CA GLU A 299 0.71 -17.65 26.98
C GLU A 299 0.74 -16.76 25.74
N PRO A 300 1.84 -16.00 25.51
CA PRO A 300 1.96 -15.16 24.34
C PRO A 300 2.18 -15.98 23.07
N LEU A 301 1.44 -15.67 22.02
CA LEU A 301 1.58 -16.31 20.71
C LEU A 301 2.70 -15.65 19.91
N PRO A 302 3.53 -16.46 19.22
CA PRO A 302 4.59 -15.93 18.37
C PRO A 302 4.00 -15.17 17.17
N PHE A 303 4.55 -14.00 16.91
CA PHE A 303 4.18 -13.21 15.73
C PHE A 303 5.38 -12.54 15.11
N VAL A 304 5.26 -12.14 13.83
CA VAL A 304 6.28 -11.36 13.15
C VAL A 304 6.23 -9.93 13.65
N LYS A 305 7.32 -9.50 14.29
CA LYS A 305 7.44 -8.15 14.84
C LYS A 305 7.23 -7.11 13.75
N ILE A 306 6.39 -6.14 14.03
CA ILE A 306 6.24 -4.99 13.15
C ILE A 306 7.58 -4.23 13.14
N SER A 307 8.21 -4.15 11.97
CA SER A 307 9.47 -3.38 11.82
C SER A 307 9.24 -1.92 12.17
N ALA A 308 10.19 -1.34 12.87
CA ALA A 308 10.17 0.09 13.16
C ALA A 308 10.18 0.89 11.84
N PRO A 309 9.64 2.13 11.85
CA PRO A 309 9.76 3.02 10.70
C PRO A 309 11.23 3.17 10.27
N THR A 310 11.48 3.15 8.97
CA THR A 310 12.82 3.29 8.39
C THR A 310 13.03 4.65 7.73
N MET A 311 11.97 5.38 7.47
CA MET A 311 12.01 6.71 6.85
C MET A 311 11.04 7.68 7.51
N GLU A 312 11.33 8.97 7.34
CA GLU A 312 10.48 10.05 7.84
C GLU A 312 10.36 11.19 6.84
N MET A 313 9.30 11.96 6.98
CA MET A 313 9.07 13.24 6.30
C MET A 313 8.61 14.26 7.32
N THR A 314 8.96 15.52 7.10
CA THR A 314 8.40 16.62 7.91
C THR A 314 7.13 17.13 7.23
N PHE A 315 6.04 17.14 7.98
CA PHE A 315 4.76 17.76 7.60
C PHE A 315 4.64 19.07 8.33
N SER A 316 4.37 20.14 7.64
CA SER A 316 4.18 21.46 8.25
C SER A 316 3.04 22.24 7.59
N ILE A 317 2.59 23.29 8.24
CA ILE A 317 1.62 24.20 7.62
C ILE A 317 2.20 24.78 6.34
N ASN A 318 1.33 25.03 5.35
CA ASN A 318 1.73 25.72 4.14
C ASN A 318 2.01 27.20 4.46
N ASP A 319 3.25 27.64 4.25
CA ASP A 319 3.71 29.03 4.41
C ASP A 319 4.08 29.70 3.08
N SER A 320 3.65 29.10 1.96
CA SER A 320 3.85 29.66 0.62
C SER A 320 3.04 30.96 0.42
N PRO A 321 3.36 31.77 -0.59
CA PRO A 321 2.56 32.95 -0.95
C PRO A 321 1.10 32.65 -1.31
N TYR A 322 0.78 31.38 -1.57
CA TYR A 322 -0.59 30.92 -1.88
C TYR A 322 -1.27 30.15 -0.74
N ALA A 323 -0.67 30.17 0.44
CA ALA A 323 -1.22 29.51 1.61
C ALA A 323 -2.66 29.95 1.92
N GLY A 324 -3.51 28.96 2.26
CA GLY A 324 -4.90 29.18 2.65
C GLY A 324 -5.89 29.50 1.52
N ARG A 325 -5.45 29.42 0.25
CA ARG A 325 -6.34 29.70 -0.90
C ARG A 325 -7.21 28.52 -1.32
N GLU A 326 -6.76 27.30 -1.08
CA GLU A 326 -7.36 26.10 -1.64
C GLU A 326 -7.81 25.09 -0.58
N GLY A 327 -7.18 25.09 0.60
CA GLY A 327 -7.47 24.15 1.67
C GLY A 327 -8.62 24.60 2.57
N LYS A 328 -9.36 23.62 3.09
CA LYS A 328 -10.37 23.80 4.14
C LYS A 328 -9.73 23.77 5.53
N PHE A 329 -8.73 22.90 5.70
CA PHE A 329 -7.99 22.70 6.96
C PHE A 329 -6.55 23.14 6.76
N VAL A 330 -6.18 24.27 7.37
CA VAL A 330 -4.90 24.97 7.10
C VAL A 330 -4.10 25.28 8.36
N THR A 331 -4.64 24.96 9.54
CA THR A 331 -4.01 25.31 10.82
C THR A 331 -3.16 24.19 11.38
N SER A 332 -2.12 24.55 12.14
CA SER A 332 -1.23 23.61 12.83
C SER A 332 -1.99 22.64 13.73
N ARG A 333 -2.98 23.12 14.48
CA ARG A 333 -3.81 22.28 15.33
C ARG A 333 -4.58 21.23 14.54
N GLN A 334 -5.22 21.62 13.41
CA GLN A 334 -5.95 20.68 12.56
C GLN A 334 -5.02 19.62 11.97
N LEU A 335 -3.83 20.04 11.49
CA LEU A 335 -2.81 19.15 10.98
C LEU A 335 -2.34 18.16 12.05
N ARG A 336 -2.03 18.67 13.26
CA ARG A 336 -1.63 17.85 14.41
C ARG A 336 -2.69 16.81 14.74
N ASP A 337 -3.93 17.24 14.99
CA ASP A 337 -5.02 16.35 15.39
C ASP A 337 -5.26 15.26 14.34
N ARG A 338 -5.14 15.59 13.05
CA ARG A 338 -5.28 14.64 11.95
C ARG A 338 -4.16 13.60 11.91
N LEU A 339 -2.89 14.05 12.04
CA LEU A 339 -1.72 13.17 12.01
C LEU A 339 -1.72 12.22 13.24
N PHE A 340 -2.01 12.73 14.43
CA PHE A 340 -2.11 11.88 15.63
C PHE A 340 -3.29 10.92 15.59
N ARG A 341 -4.41 11.29 14.96
CA ARG A 341 -5.52 10.36 14.73
C ARG A 341 -5.11 9.19 13.83
N GLU A 342 -4.25 9.41 12.84
CA GLU A 342 -3.77 8.33 11.97
C GLU A 342 -2.97 7.28 12.76
N THR A 343 -2.18 7.67 13.75
CA THR A 343 -1.43 6.70 14.58
C THR A 343 -2.34 5.78 15.43
N LEU A 344 -3.61 6.10 15.56
CA LEU A 344 -4.59 5.22 16.22
C LEU A 344 -5.01 4.06 15.32
N LYS A 345 -4.94 4.24 14.00
CA LYS A 345 -5.30 3.26 12.99
C LYS A 345 -4.07 2.50 12.47
N ASP A 346 -3.02 3.22 12.14
CA ASP A 346 -1.77 2.65 11.64
C ASP A 346 -0.70 2.63 12.74
N VAL A 347 -0.47 1.45 13.31
CA VAL A 347 0.53 1.22 14.36
C VAL A 347 1.97 1.28 13.84
N SER A 348 2.18 1.28 12.52
CA SER A 348 3.49 1.42 11.91
C SER A 348 3.91 2.88 11.73
N LEU A 349 2.98 3.80 11.89
CA LEU A 349 3.21 5.24 11.75
C LEU A 349 3.61 5.84 13.11
N ARG A 350 4.64 6.66 13.12
CA ARG A 350 5.04 7.43 14.29
C ARG A 350 5.02 8.92 13.96
N VAL A 351 4.33 9.69 14.76
CA VAL A 351 4.25 11.15 14.64
C VAL A 351 4.89 11.78 15.87
N THR A 352 5.81 12.70 15.66
CA THR A 352 6.47 13.48 16.72
C THR A 352 6.47 14.96 16.32
N GLU A 353 6.35 15.83 17.30
CA GLU A 353 6.53 17.27 17.08
C GLU A 353 7.99 17.57 16.76
N LEU A 354 8.24 18.45 15.80
CA LEU A 354 9.61 18.86 15.47
C LEU A 354 10.15 19.77 16.57
N GLU A 355 11.31 19.44 17.12
CA GLU A 355 11.95 20.24 18.17
C GLU A 355 12.13 21.70 17.71
N GLY A 356 11.61 22.64 18.52
CA GLY A 356 11.71 24.08 18.24
C GLY A 356 10.65 24.63 17.27
N SER A 357 9.69 23.83 16.83
CA SER A 357 8.56 24.25 15.99
C SER A 357 7.24 23.76 16.54
N THR A 358 6.22 24.63 16.55
CA THR A 358 4.84 24.26 16.89
C THR A 358 4.01 23.88 15.67
N ASP A 359 4.55 24.10 14.47
CA ASP A 359 3.83 24.07 13.21
C ASP A 359 4.36 22.99 12.25
N ALA A 360 5.28 22.15 12.75
CA ALA A 360 5.91 21.07 11.99
C ALA A 360 5.96 19.76 12.79
N PHE A 361 5.73 18.65 12.10
CA PHE A 361 5.65 17.30 12.66
C PHE A 361 6.50 16.35 11.82
N ASN A 362 7.32 15.55 12.48
CA ASN A 362 8.00 14.44 11.85
C ASN A 362 7.07 13.22 11.81
N VAL A 363 6.81 12.75 10.63
CA VAL A 363 5.97 11.58 10.35
C VAL A 363 6.86 10.47 9.80
N ALA A 364 7.06 9.44 10.60
CA ALA A 364 7.89 8.31 10.24
C ALA A 364 7.03 7.09 9.88
N GLY A 365 7.35 6.45 8.75
CA GLY A 365 6.65 5.30 8.19
C GLY A 365 7.61 4.24 7.68
N ARG A 366 7.07 3.11 7.24
CA ARG A 366 7.88 1.98 6.74
C ARG A 366 8.42 2.20 5.34
N GLY A 367 7.69 2.93 4.51
CA GLY A 367 8.00 3.10 3.11
C GLY A 367 7.42 4.39 2.52
N GLU A 368 7.91 4.75 1.36
CA GLU A 368 7.46 5.93 0.61
C GLU A 368 5.98 5.84 0.22
N MET A 369 5.51 4.64 -0.13
CA MET A 369 4.12 4.39 -0.51
C MET A 369 3.15 4.69 0.65
N SER A 370 3.47 4.25 1.87
CA SER A 370 2.64 4.51 3.05
C SER A 370 2.48 6.01 3.32
N LEU A 371 3.59 6.77 3.23
CA LEU A 371 3.56 8.23 3.41
C LEU A 371 2.83 8.94 2.28
N SER A 372 2.98 8.49 1.03
CA SER A 372 2.27 9.07 -0.12
C SER A 372 0.75 8.84 -0.04
N ILE A 373 0.32 7.68 0.45
CA ILE A 373 -1.10 7.38 0.71
C ILE A 373 -1.66 8.33 1.77
N LEU A 374 -0.93 8.54 2.87
CA LEU A 374 -1.34 9.47 3.91
C LEU A 374 -1.48 10.90 3.36
N ILE A 375 -0.50 11.38 2.59
CA ILE A 375 -0.53 12.70 1.96
C ILE A 375 -1.76 12.85 1.05
N GLU A 376 -2.00 11.87 0.18
CA GLU A 376 -3.12 11.93 -0.76
C GLU A 376 -4.48 11.82 -0.06
N THR A 377 -4.58 11.01 0.99
CA THR A 377 -5.79 10.90 1.82
C THR A 377 -6.11 12.25 2.47
N MET A 378 -5.13 12.88 3.10
CA MET A 378 -5.30 14.19 3.73
C MET A 378 -5.64 15.28 2.71
N ARG A 379 -5.00 15.24 1.53
CA ARG A 379 -5.30 16.14 0.42
C ARG A 379 -6.78 16.06 0.02
N ARG A 380 -7.35 14.86 -0.13
CA ARG A 380 -8.78 14.63 -0.48
C ARG A 380 -9.73 15.01 0.63
N GLU A 381 -9.32 14.88 1.87
CA GLU A 381 -10.07 15.37 3.03
C GLU A 381 -10.15 16.90 3.08
N GLY A 382 -9.36 17.61 2.27
CA GLY A 382 -9.37 19.06 2.16
C GLY A 382 -8.28 19.77 2.97
N TYR A 383 -7.26 19.05 3.41
CA TYR A 383 -6.09 19.62 4.08
C TYR A 383 -5.18 20.32 3.09
N GLU A 384 -4.57 21.43 3.55
CA GLU A 384 -3.50 22.14 2.87
C GLU A 384 -2.30 22.19 3.79
N PHE A 385 -1.17 21.68 3.34
CA PHE A 385 0.07 21.57 4.09
C PHE A 385 1.26 21.46 3.14
N GLN A 386 2.47 21.40 3.68
CA GLN A 386 3.67 21.13 2.91
C GLN A 386 4.47 20.00 3.52
N VAL A 387 5.24 19.30 2.68
CA VAL A 387 6.07 18.18 3.11
C VAL A 387 7.51 18.35 2.64
N SER A 388 8.45 17.87 3.46
CA SER A 388 9.86 17.78 3.10
C SER A 388 10.12 16.56 2.22
N PRO A 389 11.29 16.47 1.56
CA PRO A 389 11.72 15.21 0.97
C PRO A 389 11.78 14.08 2.01
N PRO A 390 11.49 12.83 1.62
CA PRO A 390 11.64 11.68 2.52
C PRO A 390 13.10 11.49 2.90
N ARG A 391 13.37 11.15 4.16
CA ARG A 391 14.70 10.89 4.72
C ARG A 391 14.72 9.55 5.44
N VAL A 392 15.83 8.82 5.36
CA VAL A 392 15.99 7.60 6.15
C VAL A 392 16.35 7.92 7.59
N LEU A 393 15.85 7.09 8.50
CA LEU A 393 16.15 7.18 9.93
C LEU A 393 17.49 6.48 10.21
N TYR A 394 18.49 7.26 10.56
CA TYR A 394 19.81 6.73 10.98
C TYR A 394 19.78 6.31 12.44
N GLN A 395 20.56 5.30 12.78
CA GLN A 395 20.78 4.85 14.15
C GLN A 395 22.27 4.88 14.49
N MET A 396 22.60 5.16 15.75
CA MET A 396 23.96 5.02 16.26
C MET A 396 24.09 3.65 16.93
N ILE A 397 24.86 2.75 16.29
CA ILE A 397 25.12 1.39 16.79
C ILE A 397 26.63 1.28 16.99
N ASP A 398 27.07 0.94 18.19
CA ASP A 398 28.48 0.84 18.57
C ASP A 398 29.31 2.09 18.20
N GLY A 399 28.70 3.28 18.36
CA GLY A 399 29.34 4.56 18.05
C GLY A 399 29.48 4.87 16.54
N LYS A 400 28.93 4.03 15.66
CA LYS A 400 28.92 4.24 14.22
C LYS A 400 27.55 4.65 13.72
N LYS A 401 27.51 5.59 12.79
CA LYS A 401 26.28 5.95 12.08
C LYS A 401 25.88 4.78 11.17
N CYS A 402 24.71 4.19 11.43
CA CYS A 402 24.13 3.11 10.66
C CYS A 402 22.87 3.57 9.93
N GLU A 403 22.62 2.99 8.78
CA GLU A 403 21.45 3.24 7.93
C GLU A 403 20.64 1.96 7.74
N PRO A 404 19.30 2.07 7.51
CA PRO A 404 18.47 0.93 7.25
C PRO A 404 18.83 0.30 5.91
N ILE A 405 19.00 -1.02 5.91
CA ILE A 405 19.25 -1.85 4.75
C ILE A 405 17.98 -2.63 4.44
N GLU A 406 17.63 -2.67 3.19
CA GLU A 406 16.53 -3.47 2.68
C GLU A 406 17.05 -4.64 1.86
N ARG A 407 16.43 -5.78 2.03
CA ARG A 407 16.54 -6.93 1.15
C ARG A 407 15.60 -6.72 -0.01
N LEU A 408 16.17 -6.39 -1.15
CA LEU A 408 15.45 -6.18 -2.40
C LEU A 408 15.47 -7.46 -3.22
N VAL A 409 14.32 -7.94 -3.59
CA VAL A 409 14.15 -9.06 -4.53
C VAL A 409 13.63 -8.50 -5.84
N CYS A 410 14.36 -8.74 -6.94
CA CYS A 410 13.94 -8.41 -8.29
C CYS A 410 13.76 -9.70 -9.09
N ASP A 411 12.60 -9.86 -9.73
CA ASP A 411 12.33 -10.92 -10.70
C ASP A 411 12.24 -10.28 -12.08
N VAL A 412 13.19 -10.58 -12.95
CA VAL A 412 13.34 -9.90 -14.24
C VAL A 412 13.63 -10.89 -15.37
N PRO A 413 13.15 -10.65 -16.60
CA PRO A 413 13.62 -11.38 -17.78
C PRO A 413 15.14 -11.29 -17.92
N GLN A 414 15.77 -12.33 -18.46
CA GLN A 414 17.24 -12.41 -18.60
C GLN A 414 17.84 -11.22 -19.35
N ASP A 415 17.15 -10.66 -20.31
CA ASP A 415 17.60 -9.54 -21.13
C ASP A 415 17.86 -8.25 -20.33
N TYR A 416 17.20 -8.07 -19.18
CA TYR A 416 17.28 -6.84 -18.38
C TYR A 416 18.16 -6.95 -17.14
N VAL A 417 18.71 -8.14 -16.85
CA VAL A 417 19.54 -8.43 -15.65
C VAL A 417 20.72 -7.47 -15.56
N GLY A 418 21.43 -7.27 -16.66
CA GLY A 418 22.62 -6.40 -16.68
C GLY A 418 22.29 -4.95 -16.29
N ALA A 419 21.21 -4.38 -16.84
CA ALA A 419 20.80 -3.00 -16.55
C ALA A 419 20.38 -2.84 -15.08
N VAL A 420 19.67 -3.82 -14.53
CA VAL A 420 19.25 -3.80 -13.13
C VAL A 420 20.43 -3.89 -12.18
N ILE A 421 21.40 -4.79 -12.43
CA ILE A 421 22.61 -4.93 -11.59
C ILE A 421 23.45 -3.65 -11.63
N GLU A 422 23.68 -3.06 -12.79
CA GLU A 422 24.45 -1.82 -12.94
C GLU A 422 23.81 -0.67 -12.16
N LYS A 423 22.50 -0.48 -12.31
CA LYS A 423 21.78 0.59 -11.63
C LYS A 423 21.72 0.42 -10.12
N LEU A 424 21.42 -0.78 -9.62
CA LEU A 424 21.39 -1.04 -8.19
C LEU A 424 22.79 -0.95 -7.57
N GLY A 425 23.84 -1.38 -8.29
CA GLY A 425 25.22 -1.19 -7.87
C GLY A 425 25.60 0.28 -7.70
N SER A 426 25.20 1.15 -8.65
CA SER A 426 25.42 2.60 -8.55
C SER A 426 24.69 3.23 -7.34
N ARG A 427 23.59 2.61 -6.89
CA ARG A 427 22.78 3.00 -5.73
C ARG A 427 23.23 2.33 -4.42
N LYS A 428 24.45 1.77 -4.39
CA LYS A 428 25.08 1.10 -3.24
C LYS A 428 24.41 -0.23 -2.83
N GLY A 429 23.72 -0.87 -3.77
CA GLY A 429 23.19 -2.22 -3.59
C GLY A 429 24.28 -3.26 -3.81
N ASP A 430 24.37 -4.21 -2.88
CA ASP A 430 25.25 -5.38 -2.98
C ASP A 430 24.42 -6.58 -3.45
N LEU A 431 24.76 -7.20 -4.56
CA LEU A 431 24.12 -8.41 -5.04
C LEU A 431 24.43 -9.56 -4.08
N ALA A 432 23.43 -10.10 -3.41
CA ALA A 432 23.56 -11.20 -2.46
C ALA A 432 23.38 -12.56 -3.15
N GLU A 433 22.40 -12.69 -4.03
CA GLU A 433 22.07 -13.93 -4.72
C GLU A 433 21.50 -13.67 -6.12
N MET A 434 21.76 -14.61 -7.03
CA MET A 434 21.24 -14.60 -8.39
C MET A 434 20.84 -16.02 -8.76
N THR A 435 19.54 -16.27 -8.92
CA THR A 435 18.98 -17.60 -9.17
C THR A 435 18.16 -17.60 -10.46
N PRO A 436 18.44 -18.47 -11.44
CA PRO A 436 17.63 -18.60 -12.62
C PRO A 436 16.31 -19.31 -12.27
N ILE A 437 15.18 -18.78 -12.78
CA ILE A 437 13.85 -19.36 -12.64
C ILE A 437 13.21 -19.38 -14.04
N GLY A 438 13.26 -20.52 -14.70
CA GLY A 438 12.77 -20.65 -16.08
C GLY A 438 13.45 -19.66 -17.05
N SER A 439 12.67 -18.81 -17.71
CA SER A 439 13.16 -17.73 -18.60
C SER A 439 13.52 -16.44 -17.89
N ARG A 440 13.40 -16.42 -16.56
CA ARG A 440 13.60 -15.22 -15.73
C ARG A 440 14.77 -15.41 -14.77
N MET A 441 15.17 -14.32 -14.14
CA MET A 441 16.23 -14.30 -13.16
C MET A 441 15.74 -13.62 -11.88
N LYS A 442 15.86 -14.32 -10.76
CA LYS A 442 15.66 -13.76 -9.41
C LYS A 442 16.98 -13.17 -8.93
N LEU A 443 16.97 -11.89 -8.59
CA LEU A 443 18.11 -11.17 -8.05
C LEU A 443 17.78 -10.71 -6.64
N GLU A 444 18.65 -11.00 -5.68
CA GLU A 444 18.54 -10.50 -4.31
C GLU A 444 19.67 -9.52 -4.01
N PHE A 445 19.30 -8.34 -3.51
CA PHE A 445 20.25 -7.29 -3.13
C PHE A 445 20.06 -6.89 -1.68
N LEU A 446 21.19 -6.53 -1.03
CA LEU A 446 21.18 -5.77 0.21
C LEU A 446 21.51 -4.31 -0.11
N ILE A 447 20.52 -3.44 -0.03
CA ILE A 447 20.62 -2.05 -0.48
C ILE A 447 20.19 -1.09 0.63
N PRO A 448 20.89 0.07 0.81
CA PRO A 448 20.38 1.12 1.67
C PRO A 448 19.00 1.59 1.25
N ALA A 449 18.05 1.71 2.18
CA ALA A 449 16.68 2.13 1.87
C ALA A 449 16.62 3.43 1.05
N ARG A 450 17.55 4.39 1.30
CA ARG A 450 17.67 5.61 0.49
C ARG A 450 18.10 5.36 -0.96
N GLY A 451 18.70 4.22 -1.26
CA GLY A 451 19.06 3.82 -2.63
C GLY A 451 17.85 3.41 -3.46
N LEU A 452 16.72 3.10 -2.82
CA LEU A 452 15.47 2.75 -3.49
C LEU A 452 14.59 3.96 -3.82
N PHE A 453 14.90 5.14 -3.27
CA PHE A 453 14.14 6.35 -3.60
C PHE A 453 14.15 6.63 -5.10
N GLY A 454 12.96 6.72 -5.70
CA GLY A 454 12.78 6.95 -7.13
C GLY A 454 13.22 5.79 -8.05
N TYR A 455 13.72 4.68 -7.52
CA TYR A 455 14.20 3.58 -8.36
C TYR A 455 13.07 2.80 -9.04
N ARG A 456 11.88 2.74 -8.42
CA ARG A 456 10.76 1.97 -8.94
C ARG A 456 10.35 2.36 -10.36
N ASN A 457 10.25 3.65 -10.64
CA ASN A 457 9.90 4.16 -11.97
C ASN A 457 11.01 3.88 -13.00
N GLU A 458 12.28 4.00 -12.59
CA GLU A 458 13.41 3.62 -13.43
C GLU A 458 13.40 2.12 -13.73
N PHE A 459 13.18 1.29 -12.72
CA PHE A 459 13.12 -0.16 -12.84
C PHE A 459 12.02 -0.62 -13.82
N LEU A 460 10.82 -0.05 -13.71
CA LEU A 460 9.74 -0.35 -14.66
C LEU A 460 10.08 0.08 -16.08
N THR A 461 10.76 1.20 -16.24
CA THR A 461 11.21 1.67 -17.56
C THR A 461 12.29 0.75 -18.13
N ASP A 462 13.30 0.38 -17.33
CA ASP A 462 14.42 -0.47 -17.76
C ASP A 462 13.99 -1.90 -18.09
N THR A 463 12.96 -2.39 -17.40
CA THR A 463 12.38 -3.72 -17.62
C THR A 463 11.14 -3.71 -18.52
N LYS A 464 10.81 -2.59 -19.16
CA LYS A 464 9.62 -2.39 -20.01
C LYS A 464 8.31 -2.80 -19.33
N GLY A 465 8.24 -2.68 -18.01
CA GLY A 465 7.07 -3.08 -17.22
C GLY A 465 7.01 -4.57 -16.84
N GLU A 466 7.94 -5.40 -17.32
CA GLU A 466 7.95 -6.85 -17.08
C GLU A 466 8.65 -7.25 -15.77
N GLY A 467 9.43 -6.34 -15.17
CA GLY A 467 10.14 -6.58 -13.92
C GLY A 467 9.24 -6.47 -12.70
N ILE A 468 9.53 -7.30 -11.72
CA ILE A 468 8.89 -7.28 -10.40
C ILE A 468 9.95 -6.94 -9.38
N MET A 469 9.66 -6.03 -8.47
CA MET A 469 10.53 -5.76 -7.34
C MET A 469 9.74 -5.68 -6.05
N ALA A 470 10.32 -6.26 -5.01
CA ALA A 470 9.81 -6.25 -3.65
C ALA A 470 10.96 -5.98 -2.69
N SER A 471 10.76 -5.10 -1.72
CA SER A 471 11.76 -4.85 -0.68
C SER A 471 11.19 -5.05 0.71
N VAL A 472 12.03 -5.56 1.62
CA VAL A 472 11.70 -5.76 3.02
C VAL A 472 12.87 -5.27 3.87
N PHE A 473 12.60 -4.59 4.97
CA PHE A 473 13.63 -4.21 5.93
C PHE A 473 14.40 -5.45 6.40
N ASP A 474 15.72 -5.43 6.29
CA ASP A 474 16.62 -6.50 6.71
C ASP A 474 17.30 -6.16 8.04
N SER A 475 18.08 -5.09 8.05
CA SER A 475 18.94 -4.75 9.19
C SER A 475 19.39 -3.28 9.17
N TYR A 476 20.17 -2.89 10.14
CA TYR A 476 20.95 -1.65 10.12
C TYR A 476 22.44 -1.97 9.85
N ALA A 477 23.03 -1.32 8.88
CA ALA A 477 24.46 -1.46 8.56
C ALA A 477 25.15 -0.09 8.55
N PRO A 478 26.51 -0.05 8.67
CA PRO A 478 27.24 1.19 8.61
C PRO A 478 26.96 2.00 7.34
N TYR A 479 26.84 3.31 7.50
CA TYR A 479 26.56 4.24 6.41
C TYR A 479 27.52 4.07 5.23
N LYS A 480 26.99 3.79 4.04
CA LYS A 480 27.76 3.49 2.81
C LYS A 480 28.22 4.74 2.03
N GLY A 481 28.25 5.92 2.67
CA GLY A 481 28.68 7.16 2.03
C GLY A 481 27.56 7.88 1.28
N GLU A 482 27.87 9.00 0.66
CA GLU A 482 26.87 9.83 -0.03
C GLU A 482 26.30 9.14 -1.27
N LEU A 483 25.02 9.39 -1.50
CA LEU A 483 24.27 8.99 -2.67
C LEU A 483 23.51 10.21 -3.18
N ALA A 484 23.79 10.62 -4.41
CA ALA A 484 23.06 11.72 -5.03
C ALA A 484 21.59 11.34 -5.25
N ARG A 485 20.67 12.14 -4.76
CA ARG A 485 19.23 11.91 -4.90
C ARG A 485 18.78 12.06 -6.35
N ARG A 486 19.28 13.09 -7.03
CA ARG A 486 19.06 13.33 -8.47
C ARG A 486 20.28 14.03 -9.08
N ASN A 487 20.46 13.82 -10.39
CA ASN A 487 21.54 14.43 -11.17
C ASN A 487 21.11 15.66 -11.97
N THR A 488 19.90 16.18 -11.71
CA THR A 488 19.30 17.29 -12.44
C THR A 488 18.87 18.39 -11.48
N GLY A 489 18.92 19.63 -11.91
CA GLY A 489 18.48 20.78 -11.13
C GLY A 489 17.01 21.15 -11.42
N SER A 490 16.57 22.26 -10.85
CA SER A 490 15.24 22.81 -11.01
C SER A 490 15.24 24.07 -11.87
N LEU A 491 14.19 24.27 -12.67
CA LEU A 491 13.84 25.57 -13.23
C LEU A 491 12.99 26.31 -12.20
N VAL A 492 13.49 27.42 -11.69
CA VAL A 492 12.88 28.16 -10.57
C VAL A 492 12.35 29.51 -11.05
N ALA A 493 11.09 29.81 -10.75
CA ALA A 493 10.47 31.07 -11.10
C ALA A 493 11.16 32.25 -10.41
N SER A 494 11.44 33.32 -11.19
CA SER A 494 12.14 34.54 -10.72
C SER A 494 11.22 35.58 -10.14
N GLU A 495 9.92 35.52 -10.42
CA GLU A 495 8.94 36.53 -9.99
C GLU A 495 7.55 35.92 -9.81
N THR A 496 6.71 36.64 -9.10
CA THR A 496 5.31 36.28 -8.90
C THR A 496 4.44 36.85 -10.01
N GLY A 497 3.55 36.03 -10.57
CA GLY A 497 2.64 36.45 -11.65
C GLY A 497 1.98 35.24 -12.32
N THR A 498 1.40 35.47 -13.48
CA THR A 498 0.78 34.41 -14.28
C THR A 498 1.70 34.04 -15.44
N SER A 499 1.94 32.74 -15.67
CA SER A 499 2.78 32.26 -16.76
C SER A 499 2.16 32.57 -18.12
N ILE A 500 2.97 33.00 -19.06
CA ILE A 500 2.54 33.34 -20.41
C ILE A 500 3.36 32.60 -21.46
N THR A 501 2.77 32.40 -22.64
CA THR A 501 3.36 31.63 -23.75
C THR A 501 4.78 32.07 -24.10
N TYR A 502 5.06 33.36 -24.15
CA TYR A 502 6.39 33.89 -24.49
C TYR A 502 7.44 33.58 -23.42
N GLY A 503 7.08 33.73 -22.14
CA GLY A 503 7.97 33.39 -21.03
C GLY A 503 8.27 31.88 -20.97
N LEU A 504 7.23 31.04 -21.17
CA LEU A 504 7.37 29.59 -21.22
C LEU A 504 8.19 29.09 -22.42
N PHE A 505 8.01 29.72 -23.60
CA PHE A 505 8.79 29.40 -24.80
C PHE A 505 10.30 29.58 -24.57
N ASN A 506 10.70 30.67 -23.92
CA ASN A 506 12.11 30.90 -23.56
C ASN A 506 12.60 29.94 -22.45
N ALA A 507 11.70 29.52 -21.55
CA ALA A 507 12.05 28.64 -20.47
C ALA A 507 12.21 27.18 -20.93
N GLN A 508 11.42 26.72 -21.91
CA GLN A 508 11.50 25.34 -22.43
C GLN A 508 12.84 25.01 -23.12
N GLU A 509 13.58 26.02 -23.60
CA GLU A 509 14.93 25.82 -24.13
C GLU A 509 15.96 25.41 -23.06
N ARG A 510 15.60 25.62 -21.78
CA ARG A 510 16.45 25.37 -20.62
C ARG A 510 16.11 24.07 -19.90
N GLY A 511 15.01 23.42 -20.26
CA GLY A 511 14.59 22.17 -19.65
C GLY A 511 13.13 21.81 -19.88
N VAL A 512 12.66 20.80 -19.17
CA VAL A 512 11.29 20.30 -19.26
C VAL A 512 10.39 21.07 -18.30
N LEU A 513 9.30 21.65 -18.80
CA LEU A 513 8.35 22.43 -17.98
C LEU A 513 7.32 21.51 -17.30
N PHE A 514 6.89 21.91 -16.10
CA PHE A 514 5.83 21.26 -15.33
C PHE A 514 4.50 22.01 -15.41
N ILE A 515 4.52 23.25 -15.89
CA ILE A 515 3.36 24.14 -15.98
C ILE A 515 3.12 24.59 -17.42
N GLY A 516 1.85 24.84 -17.75
CA GLY A 516 1.42 25.47 -18.98
C GLY A 516 1.21 26.99 -18.85
N ALA A 517 0.68 27.60 -19.91
CA ALA A 517 0.31 29.03 -19.90
C ALA A 517 -0.95 29.25 -19.05
N GLY A 518 -1.03 30.42 -18.42
CA GLY A 518 -2.18 30.82 -17.59
C GLY A 518 -2.13 30.29 -16.16
N VAL A 519 -1.02 29.69 -15.74
CA VAL A 519 -0.82 29.20 -14.38
C VAL A 519 -0.19 30.28 -13.51
N ASP A 520 -0.75 30.51 -12.33
CA ASP A 520 -0.19 31.43 -11.36
C ASP A 520 1.05 30.83 -10.70
N VAL A 521 2.12 31.61 -10.65
CA VAL A 521 3.41 31.23 -10.07
C VAL A 521 3.89 32.32 -9.10
N TYR A 522 4.74 31.93 -8.17
CA TYR A 522 5.41 32.86 -7.27
C TYR A 522 6.94 32.66 -7.31
N GLU A 523 7.68 33.69 -6.89
CA GLU A 523 9.14 33.61 -6.78
C GLU A 523 9.57 32.43 -5.94
N GLY A 524 10.50 31.58 -6.43
CA GLY A 524 10.95 30.38 -5.74
C GLY A 524 10.14 29.13 -6.03
N MET A 525 9.02 29.21 -6.76
CA MET A 525 8.29 28.04 -7.23
C MET A 525 9.08 27.30 -8.31
N VAL A 526 9.14 25.98 -8.24
CA VAL A 526 9.77 25.13 -9.26
C VAL A 526 8.77 24.92 -10.39
N VAL A 527 9.14 25.35 -11.59
CA VAL A 527 8.28 25.32 -12.78
C VAL A 527 8.76 24.34 -13.85
N GLY A 528 9.87 23.65 -13.60
CA GLY A 528 10.42 22.67 -14.53
C GLY A 528 11.70 22.00 -14.02
N GLN A 529 12.19 21.06 -14.81
CA GLN A 529 13.43 20.31 -14.59
C GLN A 529 14.53 20.85 -15.51
N SER A 530 15.71 21.15 -14.92
CA SER A 530 16.91 21.48 -15.65
C SER A 530 17.69 20.21 -16.05
N PRO A 531 18.27 20.12 -17.25
CA PRO A 531 19.15 19.01 -17.61
C PRO A 531 20.52 19.08 -16.89
N LYS A 532 20.86 20.23 -16.29
CA LYS A 532 22.07 20.43 -15.50
C LYS A 532 21.81 20.16 -14.03
N GLN A 533 22.84 19.87 -13.25
CA GLN A 533 22.73 19.68 -11.80
C GLN A 533 22.34 20.97 -11.06
N GLU A 534 22.71 22.12 -11.63
CA GLU A 534 22.43 23.41 -11.02
C GLU A 534 21.00 23.90 -11.34
N ASP A 535 20.43 24.61 -10.38
CA ASP A 535 19.16 25.27 -10.56
C ASP A 535 19.30 26.47 -11.51
N ILE A 536 18.33 26.61 -12.38
CA ILE A 536 18.27 27.73 -13.34
C ILE A 536 17.05 28.59 -13.02
N THR A 537 17.31 29.85 -12.74
CA THR A 537 16.21 30.85 -12.57
C THR A 537 15.64 31.26 -13.94
N VAL A 538 14.33 31.18 -14.09
CA VAL A 538 13.60 31.50 -15.32
C VAL A 538 12.46 32.47 -15.06
N ASN A 539 12.20 33.37 -16.01
CA ASN A 539 11.04 34.24 -15.96
C ASN A 539 9.94 33.73 -16.90
N VAL A 540 8.96 33.03 -16.33
CA VAL A 540 7.82 32.49 -17.08
C VAL A 540 6.69 33.50 -17.27
N CYS A 541 6.75 34.65 -16.58
CA CYS A 541 5.78 35.75 -16.67
C CYS A 541 6.20 36.82 -17.67
N LYS A 542 7.37 36.67 -18.33
CA LYS A 542 7.94 37.68 -19.24
C LYS A 542 7.07 37.90 -20.47
N LYS A 543 6.59 39.14 -20.66
CA LYS A 543 5.83 39.56 -21.84
C LYS A 543 6.76 39.81 -23.02
N LYS A 544 6.28 39.57 -24.26
CA LYS A 544 6.96 39.97 -25.48
C LYS A 544 6.94 41.52 -25.52
N GLN A 545 8.11 42.13 -25.54
CA GLN A 545 8.18 43.58 -25.72
C GLN A 545 7.76 43.93 -27.17
N LEU A 546 6.78 44.79 -27.32
CA LEU A 546 6.38 45.30 -28.61
C LEU A 546 7.42 46.34 -29.05
N THR A 547 8.26 46.01 -30.01
CA THR A 547 9.14 46.94 -30.69
C THR A 547 8.45 47.46 -31.94
N ASN A 548 8.62 48.76 -32.25
CA ASN A 548 8.01 49.42 -33.41
C ASN A 548 8.56 48.95 -34.78
N MET A 549 9.52 48.03 -34.82
CA MET A 549 10.04 47.41 -36.04
C MET A 549 9.51 45.98 -36.14
N ARG A 550 8.44 45.76 -36.88
CA ARG A 550 8.00 44.43 -37.31
C ARG A 550 8.74 44.06 -38.60
N ALA A 551 9.62 43.09 -38.53
CA ALA A 551 9.98 42.31 -39.72
C ALA A 551 8.77 41.44 -40.07
N SER A 552 8.26 41.50 -41.29
CA SER A 552 7.09 40.81 -41.81
C SER A 552 7.28 39.30 -42.00
N GLY A 553 7.90 38.61 -41.07
CA GLY A 553 8.18 37.18 -41.09
C GLY A 553 8.25 36.52 -39.71
N SER A 554 7.99 37.27 -38.61
CA SER A 554 8.27 36.78 -37.24
C SER A 554 7.02 36.43 -36.42
N ASP A 555 5.86 36.22 -37.04
CA ASP A 555 4.64 35.74 -36.39
C ASP A 555 4.48 34.22 -36.51
N ASP A 556 5.60 33.46 -36.45
CA ASP A 556 5.51 32.01 -36.24
C ASP A 556 4.86 31.76 -34.89
N ALA A 557 3.80 30.98 -34.91
CA ALA A 557 3.10 30.56 -33.70
C ALA A 557 4.10 29.89 -32.74
N LEU A 558 4.30 30.45 -31.55
CA LEU A 558 5.17 29.90 -30.53
C LEU A 558 4.64 28.53 -30.13
N ARG A 559 5.34 27.46 -30.51
CA ARG A 559 4.97 26.08 -30.13
C ARG A 559 5.53 25.77 -28.76
N LEU A 560 4.64 25.48 -27.82
CA LEU A 560 5.00 24.97 -26.52
C LEU A 560 4.94 23.42 -26.53
N VAL A 561 5.95 22.81 -25.98
CA VAL A 561 5.89 21.37 -25.65
C VAL A 561 4.90 21.18 -24.50
N PRO A 562 4.01 20.17 -24.54
CA PRO A 562 3.11 19.89 -23.43
C PRO A 562 3.89 19.74 -22.12
N PRO A 563 3.43 20.38 -21.03
CA PRO A 563 4.12 20.29 -19.75
C PRO A 563 4.06 18.84 -19.20
N LYS A 564 5.14 18.42 -18.55
CA LYS A 564 5.17 17.15 -17.81
C LYS A 564 4.30 17.28 -16.56
N GLN A 565 3.16 16.62 -16.56
CA GLN A 565 2.35 16.49 -15.35
C GLN A 565 2.93 15.39 -14.47
N MET A 566 3.20 15.70 -13.21
CA MET A 566 3.76 14.76 -12.24
C MET A 566 2.69 14.29 -11.26
N SER A 567 2.67 12.98 -10.97
CA SER A 567 1.92 12.44 -9.86
C SER A 567 2.52 12.88 -8.51
N LEU A 568 1.83 12.60 -7.40
CA LEU A 568 2.35 12.88 -6.06
C LEU A 568 3.69 12.17 -5.84
N GLU A 569 3.78 10.90 -6.21
CA GLU A 569 5.00 10.10 -6.08
C GLU A 569 6.15 10.71 -6.89
N GLN A 570 5.90 11.07 -8.13
CA GLN A 570 6.90 11.72 -8.99
C GLN A 570 7.35 13.08 -8.44
N CYS A 571 6.43 13.83 -7.80
CA CYS A 571 6.81 15.05 -7.10
C CYS A 571 7.73 14.77 -5.92
N LEU A 572 7.41 13.77 -5.09
CA LEU A 572 8.22 13.39 -3.93
C LEU A 572 9.62 12.90 -4.33
N GLU A 573 9.70 12.07 -5.39
CA GLU A 573 10.96 11.62 -5.96
C GLU A 573 11.82 12.77 -6.51
N PHE A 574 11.18 13.79 -7.09
CA PHE A 574 11.87 14.92 -7.69
C PHE A 574 12.44 15.89 -6.65
N LEU A 575 11.90 15.95 -5.43
CA LEU A 575 12.33 16.90 -4.40
C LEU A 575 13.84 16.81 -4.09
N ALA A 576 14.52 17.94 -4.13
CA ALA A 576 15.86 18.10 -3.57
C ALA A 576 15.79 18.46 -2.08
N ASP A 577 16.93 18.40 -1.38
CA ASP A 577 16.99 18.65 0.07
C ASP A 577 16.60 20.09 0.46
N ASP A 578 16.71 21.02 -0.46
CA ASP A 578 16.33 22.45 -0.30
C ASP A 578 14.95 22.77 -0.90
N GLU A 579 14.15 21.75 -1.18
CA GLU A 579 12.81 21.88 -1.76
C GLU A 579 11.73 21.33 -0.83
N LEU A 580 10.53 21.85 -1.00
CA LEU A 580 9.32 21.42 -0.31
C LEU A 580 8.22 21.17 -1.35
N LEU A 581 7.33 20.22 -1.05
CA LEU A 581 6.11 20.02 -1.81
C LEU A 581 4.94 20.68 -1.08
N GLU A 582 4.34 21.68 -1.69
CA GLU A 582 3.07 22.27 -1.29
C GLU A 582 1.94 21.36 -1.76
N VAL A 583 1.16 20.85 -0.81
CA VAL A 583 0.04 19.92 -1.04
C VAL A 583 -1.26 20.65 -0.74
N THR A 584 -2.10 20.78 -1.75
CA THR A 584 -3.44 21.37 -1.62
C THR A 584 -4.50 20.45 -2.24
N PRO A 585 -5.78 20.61 -1.93
CA PRO A 585 -6.85 19.82 -2.56
C PRO A 585 -6.84 19.88 -4.09
N LYS A 586 -6.37 20.99 -4.67
CA LYS A 586 -6.42 21.24 -6.12
C LYS A 586 -5.09 21.04 -6.82
N ASN A 587 -3.97 21.36 -6.15
CA ASN A 587 -2.65 21.44 -6.78
C ASN A 587 -1.56 20.81 -5.94
N LEU A 588 -0.52 20.33 -6.63
CA LEU A 588 0.78 19.97 -6.08
C LEU A 588 1.81 20.94 -6.66
N ARG A 589 2.54 21.67 -5.81
CA ARG A 589 3.53 22.66 -6.24
C ARG A 589 4.85 22.41 -5.52
N ILE A 590 5.91 22.21 -6.28
CA ILE A 590 7.26 22.15 -5.71
C ILE A 590 7.79 23.57 -5.59
N ARG A 591 8.43 23.88 -4.47
CA ARG A 591 9.04 25.17 -4.22
C ARG A 591 10.38 25.06 -3.50
N LYS A 592 11.20 26.05 -3.60
CA LYS A 592 12.40 26.17 -2.77
C LYS A 592 12.02 26.52 -1.32
N THR A 593 12.79 26.00 -0.38
CA THR A 593 12.66 26.36 1.05
C THR A 593 12.85 27.87 1.25
N ILE A 594 13.88 28.44 0.60
CA ILE A 594 14.14 29.86 0.57
C ILE A 594 13.62 30.40 -0.77
N LEU A 595 12.53 31.18 -0.74
CA LEU A 595 11.90 31.67 -1.96
C LEU A 595 12.73 32.73 -2.67
N ASN A 596 13.32 33.66 -1.91
CA ASN A 596 14.07 34.78 -2.47
C ASN A 596 15.40 34.31 -3.08
N LYS A 597 15.63 34.71 -4.37
CA LYS A 597 16.80 34.30 -5.13
C LYS A 597 18.11 34.77 -4.49
N GLU A 598 18.17 36.01 -4.01
CA GLU A 598 19.41 36.60 -3.46
C GLU A 598 19.84 35.92 -2.16
N LEU A 599 18.85 35.45 -1.37
CA LEU A 599 19.11 34.71 -0.14
C LEU A 599 19.57 33.25 -0.40
N ARG A 600 19.12 32.65 -1.52
CA ARG A 600 19.59 31.30 -1.93
C ARG A 600 21.03 31.26 -2.42
N MET A 601 21.54 32.38 -2.94
CA MET A 601 22.89 32.49 -3.50
C MET A 601 23.95 32.86 -2.43
N LYS A 602 23.55 33.17 -1.20
CA LYS A 602 24.40 33.39 -0.04
C LYS A 602 24.64 32.10 0.73
#